data_aa2066fb3e12247db2e0e60524d05b04
#
_entry.id   aa2066fb3e12247db2e0e60524d05b04
#
_cell.length_a   1.000
_cell.length_b   1.000
_cell.length_c   1.000
_cell.angle_alpha   90.00
_cell.angle_beta   90.00
_cell.angle_gamma   90.00
#
_symmetry.space_group_name_H-M   'P 1'
#
loop_
_entity.id
_entity.type
_entity.pdbx_description
1 polymer ?
#
loop_
_entity_poly.entity_id
_entity_poly.type
_entity_poly.pdbx_seq_one_letter_code
_entity_poly.pdbx_strand_id
1 'polypeptide(L)'
;MQLILFHNLENVAATITAHHLLSNRNHMFIGGIRPHYYCLPVLKRREPHQEALIKAATSGSPKFLLGTDSAPHDKTQKESACGCAGIFSANAAIELYAEVFDRAGKIDKLEGFASYFGADFYGLARNMDVIMLEKSSWTVPDSYDFFSLRVVPFFAGEQLSWRVSY
;
A
#
# COMPACT_ATOMS: atom_id res chain seq x y z
N MET A 1 -4.12 9.93 18.39
CA MET A 1 -3.13 10.16 19.46
C MET A 1 -1.74 9.57 19.14
N GLN A 2 -1.60 8.42 18.52
CA GLN A 2 -0.28 7.84 18.17
C GLN A 2 0.52 8.66 17.14
N LEU A 3 -0.11 9.24 16.12
CA LEU A 3 0.59 10.05 15.09
C LEU A 3 1.28 11.31 15.65
N ILE A 4 0.77 11.87 16.74
CA ILE A 4 1.34 13.09 17.36
C ILE A 4 2.68 12.78 18.06
N LEU A 5 2.85 11.58 18.60
CA LEU A 5 4.10 11.17 19.25
C LEU A 5 5.28 11.08 18.26
N PHE A 6 5.04 10.71 17.01
CA PHE A 6 6.09 10.57 16.00
C PHE A 6 6.70 11.91 15.55
N HIS A 7 5.94 13.01 15.62
CA HIS A 7 6.42 14.32 15.18
C HIS A 7 7.57 14.88 16.02
N ASN A 8 7.63 14.53 17.30
CA ASN A 8 8.59 15.08 18.26
C ASN A 8 9.81 14.18 18.52
N LEU A 9 9.86 12.99 17.94
CA LEU A 9 10.97 12.06 18.13
C LEU A 9 11.95 12.20 16.96
N GLU A 10 13.20 12.51 17.25
CA GLU A 10 14.30 12.38 16.31
C GLU A 10 14.52 10.89 16.01
N ASN A 11 15.05 10.54 14.86
CA ASN A 11 15.38 9.14 14.48
C ASN A 11 14.22 8.13 14.54
N VAL A 12 12.98 8.61 14.39
CA VAL A 12 11.80 7.73 14.27
C VAL A 12 11.02 8.09 13.02
N ALA A 13 10.74 7.08 12.21
CA ALA A 13 9.86 7.20 11.06
C ALA A 13 8.83 6.05 11.06
N ALA A 14 7.79 6.17 10.27
CA ALA A 14 6.77 5.15 10.13
C ALA A 14 6.55 4.82 8.64
N THR A 15 6.57 3.55 8.32
CA THR A 15 6.09 3.07 7.03
C THR A 15 4.57 3.02 7.00
N ILE A 16 3.98 3.36 5.85
CA ILE A 16 2.54 3.28 5.65
C ILE A 16 2.26 2.44 4.40
N THR A 17 1.46 1.39 4.56
CA THR A 17 1.17 0.45 3.49
C THR A 17 0.03 0.93 2.60
N ALA A 18 0.05 0.58 1.31
CA ALA A 18 -0.99 0.94 0.35
C ALA A 18 -2.38 0.40 0.76
N HIS A 19 -2.44 -0.83 1.27
CA HIS A 19 -3.70 -1.44 1.65
C HIS A 19 -4.37 -0.77 2.86
N HIS A 20 -3.61 -0.18 3.79
CA HIS A 20 -4.17 0.62 4.88
C HIS A 20 -4.65 2.02 4.44
N LEU A 21 -4.16 2.52 3.29
CA LEU A 21 -4.61 3.78 2.70
C LEU A 21 -5.86 3.60 1.84
N LEU A 22 -5.91 2.51 1.04
CA LEU A 22 -6.98 2.27 0.07
C LEU A 22 -8.18 1.52 0.64
N SER A 23 -7.98 0.76 1.72
CA SER A 23 -9.03 -0.07 2.28
C SER A 23 -9.21 0.14 3.78
N ASN A 24 -10.42 -0.13 4.22
CA ASN A 24 -10.78 -0.21 5.62
C ASN A 24 -11.47 -1.55 5.91
N ARG A 25 -11.81 -1.79 7.15
CA ARG A 25 -12.34 -3.07 7.60
C ARG A 25 -13.64 -3.50 6.90
N ASN A 26 -14.46 -2.56 6.42
CA ASN A 26 -15.70 -2.86 5.70
C ASN A 26 -15.40 -3.52 4.35
N HIS A 27 -14.28 -3.17 3.69
CA HIS A 27 -13.90 -3.76 2.42
C HIS A 27 -13.61 -5.28 2.50
N MET A 28 -13.35 -5.79 3.69
CA MET A 28 -13.17 -7.24 3.91
C MET A 28 -14.48 -8.03 3.73
N PHE A 29 -15.62 -7.36 3.67
CA PHE A 29 -16.96 -7.98 3.67
C PHE A 29 -17.82 -7.56 2.48
N ILE A 30 -17.30 -6.76 1.55
CA ILE A 30 -18.05 -6.34 0.36
C ILE A 30 -18.18 -7.52 -0.61
N GLY A 31 -19.44 -7.91 -0.88
CA GLY A 31 -19.74 -9.05 -1.74
C GLY A 31 -19.48 -10.41 -1.11
N GLY A 32 -19.23 -10.46 0.20
CA GLY A 32 -18.89 -11.67 0.95
C GLY A 32 -17.58 -11.51 1.73
N ILE A 33 -17.06 -12.61 2.29
CA ILE A 33 -15.77 -12.61 2.98
C ILE A 33 -14.65 -12.55 1.93
N ARG A 34 -13.80 -11.52 2.04
CA ARG A 34 -12.64 -11.33 1.17
C ARG A 34 -11.34 -11.70 1.91
N PRO A 35 -10.91 -12.97 1.94
CA PRO A 35 -9.75 -13.42 2.72
C PRO A 35 -8.46 -12.76 2.26
N HIS A 36 -8.34 -12.36 0.99
CA HIS A 36 -7.17 -11.67 0.43
C HIS A 36 -6.99 -10.23 0.95
N TYR A 37 -7.97 -9.69 1.70
CA TYR A 37 -7.92 -8.40 2.41
C TYR A 37 -7.59 -8.56 3.90
N TYR A 38 -7.37 -9.80 4.36
CA TYR A 38 -6.99 -10.06 5.75
C TYR A 38 -5.49 -9.88 5.95
N CYS A 39 -5.11 -9.00 6.89
CA CYS A 39 -3.73 -8.70 7.27
C CYS A 39 -3.63 -8.41 8.78
N LEU A 40 -2.41 -8.42 9.30
CA LEU A 40 -2.09 -7.97 10.65
C LEU A 40 -1.00 -6.87 10.57
N PRO A 41 -1.22 -5.71 11.21
CA PRO A 41 -2.42 -5.30 11.94
C PRO A 41 -3.64 -5.21 11.03
N VAL A 42 -4.81 -5.55 11.56
CA VAL A 42 -6.06 -5.55 10.78
C VAL A 42 -6.39 -4.15 10.27
N LEU A 43 -6.90 -4.07 9.04
CA LEU A 43 -7.35 -2.81 8.42
C LEU A 43 -8.18 -1.95 9.38
N LYS A 44 -8.01 -0.65 9.33
CA LYS A 44 -8.64 0.29 10.27
C LYS A 44 -10.15 0.31 10.12
N ARG A 45 -10.83 0.62 11.22
CA ARG A 45 -12.28 0.47 11.34
C ARG A 45 -13.10 1.38 10.45
N ARG A 46 -12.68 2.62 10.21
CA ARG A 46 -13.48 3.64 9.55
C ARG A 46 -12.63 4.78 9.02
N GLU A 47 -13.30 5.60 8.23
CA GLU A 47 -12.83 6.83 7.62
C GLU A 47 -11.90 7.69 8.48
N PRO A 48 -12.18 8.05 9.77
CA PRO A 48 -11.28 8.94 10.50
C PRO A 48 -9.85 8.42 10.65
N HIS A 49 -9.67 7.09 10.80
CA HIS A 49 -8.35 6.51 10.92
C HIS A 49 -7.66 6.36 9.55
N GLN A 50 -8.42 5.98 8.52
CA GLN A 50 -7.93 5.91 7.16
C GLN A 50 -7.56 7.29 6.63
N GLU A 51 -8.40 8.30 6.85
CA GLU A 51 -8.13 9.70 6.51
C GLU A 51 -6.87 10.23 7.22
N ALA A 52 -6.69 9.91 8.50
CA ALA A 52 -5.49 10.31 9.24
C ALA A 52 -4.22 9.70 8.64
N LEU A 53 -4.27 8.42 8.19
CA LEU A 53 -3.16 7.77 7.50
C LEU A 53 -2.90 8.42 6.12
N ILE A 54 -3.95 8.71 5.35
CA ILE A 54 -3.82 9.40 4.06
C ILE A 54 -3.18 10.79 4.27
N LYS A 55 -3.66 11.56 5.23
CA LYS A 55 -3.07 12.88 5.56
C LYS A 55 -1.60 12.75 5.95
N ALA A 56 -1.22 11.74 6.72
CA ALA A 56 0.15 11.49 7.12
C ALA A 56 1.03 11.14 5.92
N ALA A 57 0.62 10.17 5.10
CA ALA A 57 1.36 9.72 3.91
C ALA A 57 1.57 10.88 2.90
N THR A 58 0.52 11.68 2.66
CA THR A 58 0.53 12.76 1.67
C THR A 58 1.00 14.12 2.22
N SER A 59 1.46 14.16 3.47
CA SER A 59 1.88 15.41 4.13
C SER A 59 3.17 16.01 3.59
N GLY A 60 4.01 15.21 2.93
CA GLY A 60 5.37 15.57 2.56
C GLY A 60 6.35 15.53 3.73
N SER A 61 5.94 15.07 4.91
CA SER A 61 6.81 14.88 6.06
C SER A 61 7.74 13.69 5.88
N PRO A 62 9.07 13.83 6.08
CA PRO A 62 10.02 12.74 5.98
C PRO A 62 9.87 11.69 7.10
N LYS A 63 8.95 11.92 8.04
CA LYS A 63 8.59 10.93 9.07
C LYS A 63 7.73 9.78 8.56
N PHE A 64 7.14 9.93 7.37
CA PHE A 64 6.29 8.92 6.77
C PHE A 64 6.85 8.50 5.42
N LEU A 65 7.06 7.21 5.25
CA LEU A 65 7.68 6.66 4.06
C LEU A 65 6.98 5.38 3.60
N LEU A 66 7.26 4.99 2.37
CA LEU A 66 6.72 3.79 1.77
C LEU A 66 7.21 2.53 2.51
N GLY A 67 6.28 1.63 2.79
CA GLY A 67 6.59 0.28 3.19
C GLY A 67 5.40 -0.60 2.85
N THR A 68 5.59 -1.52 1.90
CA THR A 68 4.49 -2.29 1.33
C THR A 68 3.89 -3.29 2.30
N ASP A 69 4.72 -3.86 3.18
CA ASP A 69 4.33 -5.02 4.01
C ASP A 69 3.63 -6.10 3.16
N SER A 70 4.13 -6.28 1.93
CA SER A 70 3.56 -7.22 0.98
C SER A 70 3.87 -8.64 1.42
N ALA A 71 2.83 -9.41 1.70
CA ALA A 71 2.94 -10.77 2.22
C ALA A 71 2.09 -11.71 1.36
N PRO A 72 2.66 -12.24 0.27
CA PRO A 72 1.97 -13.21 -0.58
C PRO A 72 1.80 -14.55 0.13
N HIS A 73 0.58 -15.08 0.08
CA HIS A 73 0.27 -16.43 0.53
C HIS A 73 -0.49 -17.16 -0.59
N ASP A 74 -0.33 -18.46 -0.65
CA ASP A 74 -1.09 -19.30 -1.57
C ASP A 74 -2.59 -19.10 -1.37
N LYS A 75 -3.34 -19.10 -2.48
CA LYS A 75 -4.80 -18.95 -2.50
C LYS A 75 -5.48 -19.92 -1.53
N THR A 76 -5.05 -21.19 -1.52
CA THR A 76 -5.66 -22.21 -0.66
C THR A 76 -5.42 -21.96 0.82
N GLN A 77 -4.28 -21.35 1.18
CA GLN A 77 -3.97 -20.94 2.54
C GLN A 77 -4.82 -19.74 2.97
N LYS A 78 -4.98 -18.76 2.09
CA LYS A 78 -5.83 -17.58 2.33
C LYS A 78 -7.31 -17.95 2.47
N GLU A 79 -7.80 -18.90 1.68
CA GLU A 79 -9.19 -19.34 1.64
C GLU A 79 -9.47 -20.51 2.60
N SER A 80 -8.58 -20.77 3.55
CA SER A 80 -8.74 -21.75 4.63
C SER A 80 -9.34 -21.12 5.89
N ALA A 81 -9.69 -21.95 6.87
CA ALA A 81 -10.19 -21.50 8.16
C ALA A 81 -9.18 -20.62 8.93
N CYS A 82 -7.88 -20.81 8.71
CA CYS A 82 -6.82 -19.97 9.28
C CYS A 82 -6.78 -18.58 8.61
N GLY A 83 -7.01 -18.52 7.29
CA GLY A 83 -7.05 -17.29 6.51
C GLY A 83 -5.72 -16.62 6.26
N CYS A 84 -4.60 -17.13 6.72
CA CYS A 84 -3.24 -16.57 6.66
C CYS A 84 -3.17 -15.04 6.52
N ALA A 85 -2.77 -14.35 7.57
CA ALA A 85 -2.69 -12.88 7.56
C ALA A 85 -1.59 -12.39 6.62
N GLY A 86 -1.93 -11.54 5.68
CA GLY A 86 -1.02 -10.95 4.71
C GLY A 86 -1.76 -10.52 3.45
N ILE A 87 -1.35 -9.39 2.88
CA ILE A 87 -1.89 -8.87 1.61
C ILE A 87 -0.76 -8.79 0.60
N PHE A 88 -0.94 -9.38 -0.58
CA PHE A 88 0.00 -9.26 -1.68
C PHE A 88 -0.29 -7.98 -2.47
N SER A 89 0.56 -6.98 -2.31
CA SER A 89 0.44 -5.66 -2.96
C SER A 89 1.66 -5.24 -3.76
N ALA A 90 2.76 -6.02 -3.74
CA ALA A 90 4.00 -5.66 -4.42
C ALA A 90 3.87 -5.61 -5.95
N ASN A 91 2.93 -6.36 -6.52
CA ASN A 91 2.66 -6.41 -7.95
C ASN A 91 2.26 -5.07 -8.57
N ALA A 92 1.68 -4.17 -7.79
CA ALA A 92 1.18 -2.87 -8.21
C ALA A 92 1.44 -1.79 -7.14
N ALA A 93 2.51 -1.95 -6.35
CA ALA A 93 2.70 -1.14 -5.16
C ALA A 93 2.71 0.36 -5.46
N ILE A 94 3.50 0.79 -6.42
CA ILE A 94 3.66 2.22 -6.71
C ILE A 94 2.40 2.81 -7.35
N GLU A 95 1.70 2.05 -8.18
CA GLU A 95 0.42 2.44 -8.78
C GLU A 95 -0.67 2.62 -7.70
N LEU A 96 -0.72 1.70 -6.72
CA LEU A 96 -1.63 1.80 -5.59
C LEU A 96 -1.39 3.06 -4.74
N TYR A 97 -0.12 3.42 -4.51
CA TYR A 97 0.19 4.69 -3.84
C TYR A 97 -0.15 5.89 -4.72
N ALA A 98 0.10 5.83 -6.03
CA ALA A 98 -0.27 6.89 -6.96
C ALA A 98 -1.78 7.18 -6.95
N GLU A 99 -2.63 6.13 -6.88
CA GLU A 99 -4.08 6.29 -6.70
C GLU A 99 -4.42 7.12 -5.45
N VAL A 100 -3.77 6.84 -4.32
CA VAL A 100 -4.02 7.56 -3.06
C VAL A 100 -3.60 9.01 -3.17
N PHE A 101 -2.39 9.26 -3.67
CA PHE A 101 -1.82 10.60 -3.75
C PHE A 101 -2.57 11.47 -4.77
N ASP A 102 -2.99 10.90 -5.90
CA ASP A 102 -3.81 11.59 -6.91
C ASP A 102 -5.19 11.97 -6.33
N ARG A 103 -5.89 11.02 -5.71
CA ARG A 103 -7.18 11.27 -5.04
C ARG A 103 -7.09 12.34 -3.95
N ALA A 104 -5.96 12.43 -3.27
CA ALA A 104 -5.69 13.46 -2.28
C ALA A 104 -5.25 14.81 -2.88
N GLY A 105 -5.05 14.90 -4.20
CA GLY A 105 -4.49 16.08 -4.88
C GLY A 105 -3.05 16.38 -4.47
N LYS A 106 -2.25 15.34 -4.19
CA LYS A 106 -0.89 15.42 -3.64
C LYS A 106 0.11 14.53 -4.39
N ILE A 107 -0.13 14.30 -5.68
CA ILE A 107 0.76 13.45 -6.50
C ILE A 107 2.21 13.97 -6.50
N ASP A 108 2.41 15.26 -6.36
CA ASP A 108 3.71 15.93 -6.24
C ASP A 108 4.52 15.51 -5.00
N LYS A 109 3.88 14.88 -4.01
CA LYS A 109 4.54 14.38 -2.80
C LYS A 109 4.90 12.89 -2.87
N LEU A 110 4.45 12.19 -3.91
CA LEU A 110 4.64 10.74 -4.02
C LEU A 110 6.12 10.37 -4.08
N GLU A 111 6.93 11.09 -4.86
CA GLU A 111 8.35 10.78 -5.01
C GLU A 111 9.12 10.86 -3.68
N GLY A 112 8.87 11.90 -2.90
CA GLY A 112 9.46 12.03 -1.55
C GLY A 112 9.10 10.84 -0.67
N PHE A 113 7.82 10.50 -0.61
CA PHE A 113 7.30 9.39 0.20
C PHE A 113 7.82 8.03 -0.27
N ALA A 114 7.84 7.78 -1.57
CA ALA A 114 8.13 6.47 -2.14
C ALA A 114 9.63 6.20 -2.35
N SER A 115 10.45 7.25 -2.48
CA SER A 115 11.88 7.13 -2.83
C SER A 115 12.79 7.82 -1.81
N TYR A 116 12.66 9.14 -1.62
CA TYR A 116 13.68 9.91 -0.92
C TYR A 116 13.68 9.68 0.59
N PHE A 117 12.52 9.72 1.23
CA PHE A 117 12.43 9.69 2.69
C PHE A 117 12.94 8.39 3.30
N GLY A 118 12.74 7.25 2.59
CA GLY A 118 13.28 5.97 3.03
C GLY A 118 14.81 5.94 2.96
N ALA A 119 15.37 6.35 1.83
CA ALA A 119 16.82 6.40 1.65
C ALA A 119 17.46 7.33 2.69
N ASP A 120 16.93 8.53 2.85
CA ASP A 120 17.45 9.52 3.80
C ASP A 120 17.38 9.03 5.25
N PHE A 121 16.26 8.39 5.64
CA PHE A 121 16.07 7.85 6.99
C PHE A 121 17.07 6.74 7.33
N TYR A 122 17.36 5.86 6.37
CA TYR A 122 18.30 4.77 6.56
C TYR A 122 19.76 5.13 6.24
N GLY A 123 20.04 6.38 5.85
CA GLY A 123 21.38 6.83 5.49
C GLY A 123 21.91 6.16 4.21
N LEU A 124 21.02 5.80 3.29
CA LEU A 124 21.35 5.20 2.01
C LEU A 124 21.44 6.26 0.91
N ALA A 125 22.24 5.99 -0.12
CA ALA A 125 22.24 6.80 -1.32
C ALA A 125 20.85 6.71 -2.01
N ARG A 126 20.35 7.84 -2.48
CA ARG A 126 19.13 7.85 -3.29
C ARG A 126 19.38 7.21 -4.64
N ASN A 127 18.42 6.45 -5.15
CA ASN A 127 18.47 5.92 -6.52
C ASN A 127 18.51 7.07 -7.52
N MET A 128 19.31 6.90 -8.57
CA MET A 128 19.39 7.83 -9.69
C MET A 128 18.47 7.42 -10.85
N ASP A 129 18.09 6.14 -10.90
CA ASP A 129 17.16 5.63 -11.87
C ASP A 129 15.73 6.11 -11.55
N VAL A 130 14.97 6.36 -12.60
CA VAL A 130 13.58 6.83 -12.51
C VAL A 130 12.64 5.84 -13.14
N ILE A 131 11.44 5.76 -12.60
CA ILE A 131 10.31 5.08 -13.22
C ILE A 131 9.31 6.12 -13.69
N MET A 132 8.63 5.84 -14.79
CA MET A 132 7.57 6.70 -15.29
C MET A 132 6.22 6.17 -14.83
N LEU A 133 5.40 7.05 -14.28
CA LEU A 133 4.01 6.77 -13.98
C LEU A 133 3.12 7.55 -14.93
N GLU A 134 2.24 6.87 -15.62
CA GLU A 134 1.28 7.50 -16.52
C GLU A 134 -0.16 7.22 -16.09
N LYS A 135 -1.06 8.15 -16.38
CA LYS A 135 -2.48 8.01 -16.09
C LYS A 135 -3.14 7.20 -17.20
N SER A 136 -3.01 5.89 -17.11
CA SER A 136 -3.49 4.90 -18.07
C SER A 136 -4.15 3.75 -17.34
N SER A 137 -5.47 3.61 -17.50
CA SER A 137 -6.24 2.58 -16.80
C SER A 137 -5.84 1.17 -17.22
N TRP A 138 -5.74 0.29 -16.24
CA TRP A 138 -5.51 -1.14 -16.44
C TRP A 138 -6.20 -1.95 -15.34
N THR A 139 -6.41 -3.23 -15.60
CA THR A 139 -7.04 -4.14 -14.63
C THR A 139 -5.95 -4.98 -13.97
N VAL A 140 -5.96 -5.00 -12.63
CA VAL A 140 -5.07 -5.89 -11.86
C VAL A 140 -5.45 -7.33 -12.16
N PRO A 141 -4.51 -8.22 -12.53
CA PRO A 141 -4.79 -9.62 -12.76
C PRO A 141 -5.48 -10.29 -11.58
N ASP A 142 -6.36 -11.25 -11.85
CA ASP A 142 -7.06 -11.99 -10.80
C ASP A 142 -6.14 -12.81 -9.91
N SER A 143 -5.02 -13.28 -10.46
CA SER A 143 -4.00 -14.04 -9.73
C SER A 143 -2.67 -14.06 -10.48
N TYR A 144 -1.62 -14.42 -9.75
CA TYR A 144 -0.30 -14.71 -10.29
C TYR A 144 0.08 -16.14 -9.92
N ASP A 145 0.64 -16.86 -10.89
CA ASP A 145 1.17 -18.21 -10.66
C ASP A 145 2.68 -18.11 -10.36
N PHE A 146 3.08 -18.65 -9.22
CA PHE A 146 4.47 -18.78 -8.79
C PHE A 146 4.78 -20.27 -8.60
N PHE A 147 5.33 -20.92 -9.62
CA PHE A 147 5.53 -22.37 -9.66
C PHE A 147 4.23 -23.12 -9.41
N SER A 148 4.10 -23.82 -8.29
CA SER A 148 2.89 -24.55 -7.88
C SER A 148 1.91 -23.74 -7.05
N LEU A 149 2.26 -22.49 -6.72
CA LEU A 149 1.43 -21.63 -5.88
C LEU A 149 0.67 -20.62 -6.74
N ARG A 150 -0.56 -20.34 -6.33
CA ARG A 150 -1.38 -19.26 -6.91
C ARG A 150 -1.62 -18.19 -5.88
N VAL A 151 -1.23 -16.96 -6.18
CA VAL A 151 -1.36 -15.82 -5.28
C VAL A 151 -2.35 -14.82 -5.85
N VAL A 152 -3.33 -14.42 -5.06
CA VAL A 152 -4.31 -13.39 -5.43
C VAL A 152 -3.84 -12.04 -4.89
N PRO A 153 -3.65 -11.03 -5.75
CA PRO A 153 -3.18 -9.73 -5.33
C PRO A 153 -4.29 -8.90 -4.69
N PHE A 154 -3.87 -7.87 -3.98
CA PHE A 154 -4.75 -6.78 -3.59
C PHE A 154 -5.32 -6.09 -4.84
N PHE A 155 -6.59 -5.76 -4.83
CA PHE A 155 -7.32 -5.23 -5.99
C PHE A 155 -7.44 -6.19 -7.18
N ALA A 156 -7.30 -7.51 -6.99
CA ALA A 156 -7.54 -8.49 -8.06
C ALA A 156 -8.84 -8.22 -8.81
N GLY A 157 -8.81 -8.15 -10.14
CA GLY A 157 -9.94 -7.86 -11.01
C GLY A 157 -10.43 -6.39 -10.98
N GLU A 158 -9.87 -5.54 -10.13
CA GLU A 158 -10.24 -4.13 -10.03
C GLU A 158 -9.36 -3.25 -10.95
N GLN A 159 -9.88 -2.09 -11.34
CA GLN A 159 -9.14 -1.14 -12.18
C GLN A 159 -8.31 -0.17 -11.35
N LEU A 160 -7.10 0.10 -11.81
CA LEU A 160 -6.25 1.20 -11.37
C LEU A 160 -6.14 2.22 -12.50
N SER A 161 -6.01 3.50 -12.14
CA SER A 161 -5.91 4.62 -13.10
C SER A 161 -4.46 4.97 -13.45
N TRP A 162 -3.52 4.51 -12.64
CA TRP A 162 -2.09 4.75 -12.81
C TRP A 162 -1.37 3.47 -13.20
N ARG A 163 -0.37 3.60 -14.06
CA ARG A 163 0.45 2.49 -14.53
C ARG A 163 1.91 2.90 -14.62
N VAL A 164 2.83 2.00 -14.25
CA VAL A 164 4.25 2.14 -14.57
C VAL A 164 4.43 1.87 -16.06
N SER A 165 5.09 2.80 -16.75
CA SER A 165 5.56 2.62 -18.14
C SER A 165 7.09 2.50 -18.16
N TYR A 166 7.59 1.64 -19.05
CA TYR A 166 9.00 1.33 -19.23
C TYR A 166 9.51 1.86 -20.55
#